data_622b4b94ef30b253ecf740fd70668fad
#
_entry.id   622b4b94ef30b253ecf740fd70668fad
#
_cell.length_a   1.000
_cell.length_b   1.000
_cell.length_c   1.000
_cell.angle_alpha   90.00
_cell.angle_beta   90.00
_cell.angle_gamma   90.00
#
_symmetry.space_group_name_H-M   'P 1'
#
loop_
_entity.id
_entity.type
_entity.pdbx_description
1 polymer ?
#
loop_
_entity_poly.entity_id
_entity_poly.type
_entity_poly.pdbx_seq_one_letter_code
_entity_poly.pdbx_strand_id
1 'polypeptide(L)'
;MQASAAFTHRTGIDTICLRPVAVFDAEGYERMLKSSPRPAGVGTAWHMGVHIDVRDVAEATLRAVETTFRGHVRLLLCANDIADRRPTLELVAEHLPHTDWRGGREFTDEPFRSLIDCSRAQEVLGFRPRYGWPGR
;
A
#
# COMPACT_ATOMS: atom_id res chain seq x y z
N MET A 1 12.96 -8.99 9.95
CA MET A 1 11.64 -9.48 9.58
C MET A 1 11.26 -10.82 10.23
N GLN A 2 12.19 -11.57 10.71
CA GLN A 2 11.93 -12.84 11.46
C GLN A 2 11.63 -12.62 12.96
N ALA A 3 11.96 -11.41 13.48
CA ALA A 3 11.90 -11.13 14.91
C ALA A 3 10.49 -11.26 15.53
N SER A 4 9.45 -10.71 14.88
CA SER A 4 8.08 -10.77 15.41
C SER A 4 7.49 -12.18 15.38
N ALA A 5 7.75 -12.94 14.29
CA ALA A 5 7.34 -14.34 14.22
C ALA A 5 8.06 -15.20 15.26
N ALA A 6 9.38 -15.01 15.42
CA ALA A 6 10.19 -15.68 16.43
C ALA A 6 9.75 -15.29 17.86
N PHE A 7 9.35 -14.04 18.07
CA PHE A 7 8.79 -13.57 19.33
C PHE A 7 7.49 -14.29 19.66
N THR A 8 6.53 -14.34 18.73
CA THR A 8 5.29 -15.08 18.91
C THR A 8 5.54 -16.54 19.22
N HIS A 9 6.40 -17.20 18.46
CA HIS A 9 6.73 -18.60 18.68
C HIS A 9 7.33 -18.86 20.08
N ARG A 10 8.18 -17.96 20.55
CA ARG A 10 8.88 -18.12 21.84
C ARG A 10 8.02 -17.76 23.03
N THR A 11 7.13 -16.78 22.91
CA THR A 11 6.36 -16.23 24.03
C THR A 11 4.90 -16.68 24.06
N GLY A 12 4.38 -17.19 22.95
CA GLY A 12 2.95 -17.47 22.78
C GLY A 12 2.08 -16.22 22.62
N ILE A 13 2.68 -15.01 22.55
CA ILE A 13 1.95 -13.76 22.35
C ILE A 13 1.62 -13.61 20.87
N ASP A 14 0.34 -13.42 20.55
CA ASP A 14 -0.13 -13.20 19.21
C ASP A 14 0.34 -11.83 18.67
N THR A 15 0.75 -11.77 17.40
CA THR A 15 1.28 -10.54 16.81
C THR A 15 0.72 -10.26 15.41
N ILE A 16 0.26 -9.04 15.18
CA ILE A 16 -0.11 -8.52 13.87
C ILE A 16 0.89 -7.43 13.47
N CYS A 17 1.66 -7.67 12.41
CA CYS A 17 2.64 -6.73 11.90
C CYS A 17 2.05 -5.94 10.73
N LEU A 18 1.65 -4.68 10.96
CA LEU A 18 1.19 -3.78 9.92
C LEU A 18 2.38 -3.20 9.16
N ARG A 19 2.31 -3.21 7.84
CA ARG A 19 3.34 -2.73 6.92
C ARG A 19 2.75 -1.72 5.94
N PRO A 20 2.52 -0.48 6.39
CA PRO A 20 2.09 0.57 5.48
C PRO A 20 3.19 0.90 4.47
N VAL A 21 2.78 1.26 3.26
CA VAL A 21 3.64 1.87 2.24
C VAL A 21 3.92 3.34 2.60
N ALA A 22 4.22 4.20 1.63
CA ALA A 22 4.41 5.63 1.89
C ALA A 22 3.15 6.25 2.51
N VAL A 23 3.23 6.68 3.76
CA VAL A 23 2.10 7.25 4.51
C VAL A 23 2.04 8.75 4.28
N PHE A 24 0.88 9.24 3.85
CA PHE A 24 0.64 10.68 3.65
C PHE A 24 -0.44 11.20 4.59
N ASP A 25 -0.18 12.37 5.13
CA ASP A 25 -1.15 13.27 5.73
C ASP A 25 -1.52 14.40 4.74
N ALA A 26 -2.32 15.36 5.16
CA ALA A 26 -2.73 16.49 4.32
C ALA A 26 -1.52 17.27 3.75
N GLU A 27 -0.50 17.52 4.56
CA GLU A 27 0.72 18.22 4.14
C GLU A 27 1.54 17.38 3.16
N GLY A 28 1.61 16.06 3.37
CA GLY A 28 2.24 15.10 2.47
C GLY A 28 1.59 15.11 1.09
N TYR A 29 0.26 15.12 1.03
CA TYR A 29 -0.48 15.24 -0.23
C TYR A 29 -0.21 16.58 -0.93
N GLU A 30 -0.22 17.70 -0.19
CA GLU A 30 0.10 19.01 -0.77
C GLU A 30 1.50 19.06 -1.35
N ARG A 31 2.51 18.54 -0.65
CA ARG A 31 3.89 18.46 -1.15
C ARG A 31 3.95 17.64 -2.44
N MET A 32 3.25 16.52 -2.48
CA MET A 32 3.21 15.65 -3.65
C MET A 32 2.53 16.32 -4.85
N LEU A 33 1.42 17.01 -4.64
CA LEU A 33 0.70 17.75 -5.69
C LEU A 33 1.54 18.89 -6.26
N LYS A 34 2.27 19.63 -5.41
CA LYS A 34 3.15 20.73 -5.83
C LYS A 34 4.40 20.25 -6.58
N SER A 35 4.87 19.03 -6.30
CA SER A 35 6.07 18.46 -6.94
C SER A 35 5.80 17.74 -8.28
N SER A 36 4.59 17.77 -8.79
CA SER A 36 4.21 17.15 -10.07
C SER A 36 4.27 18.16 -11.24
N PRO A 37 4.81 17.79 -12.43
CA PRO A 37 5.34 16.48 -12.75
C PRO A 37 6.70 16.26 -12.10
N ARG A 38 6.91 15.08 -11.53
CA ARG A 38 8.23 14.73 -11.00
C ARG A 38 9.21 14.53 -12.15
N PRO A 39 10.46 14.99 -12.03
CA PRO A 39 11.49 14.60 -12.96
C PRO A 39 11.57 13.07 -13.03
N ALA A 40 11.67 12.54 -14.24
CA ALA A 40 11.93 11.12 -14.45
C ALA A 40 13.15 10.71 -13.59
N GLY A 41 12.99 9.72 -12.72
CA GLY A 41 14.07 9.19 -11.88
C GLY A 41 14.05 9.59 -10.40
N VAL A 42 13.19 10.51 -9.95
CA VAL A 42 13.11 10.87 -8.52
C VAL A 42 11.86 10.27 -7.88
N GLY A 43 12.02 9.16 -7.19
CA GLY A 43 11.03 8.60 -6.26
C GLY A 43 9.89 7.77 -6.85
N THR A 44 9.55 7.93 -8.12
CA THR A 44 8.46 7.18 -8.76
C THR A 44 8.85 5.77 -9.19
N ALA A 45 10.06 5.59 -9.71
CA ALA A 45 10.52 4.27 -10.17
C ALA A 45 10.54 3.23 -9.04
N TRP A 46 10.88 3.65 -7.81
CA TRP A 46 11.00 2.75 -6.67
C TRP A 46 9.65 2.39 -6.02
N HIS A 47 8.70 3.31 -6.03
CA HIS A 47 7.44 3.13 -5.32
C HIS A 47 6.21 3.03 -6.23
N MET A 48 6.36 3.24 -7.54
CA MET A 48 5.25 3.20 -8.51
C MET A 48 4.02 3.99 -8.06
N GLY A 49 4.22 5.09 -7.34
CA GLY A 49 3.15 5.91 -6.80
C GLY A 49 2.34 5.29 -5.65
N VAL A 50 2.75 4.14 -5.11
CA VAL A 50 2.02 3.49 -4.03
C VAL A 50 2.04 4.34 -2.76
N HIS A 51 0.88 4.51 -2.14
CA HIS A 51 0.69 5.35 -0.96
C HIS A 51 -0.43 4.81 -0.08
N ILE A 52 -0.57 5.38 1.10
CA ILE A 52 -1.71 5.20 1.97
C ILE A 52 -1.93 6.46 2.80
N ASP A 53 -3.18 6.81 3.06
CA ASP A 53 -3.56 7.91 3.93
C ASP A 53 -3.32 7.55 5.40
N VAL A 54 -2.85 8.50 6.19
CA VAL A 54 -2.62 8.31 7.63
C VAL A 54 -3.88 7.88 8.38
N ARG A 55 -5.07 8.34 7.93
CA ARG A 55 -6.37 7.96 8.52
C ARG A 55 -6.69 6.50 8.28
N ASP A 56 -6.35 5.96 7.11
CA ASP A 56 -6.49 4.53 6.80
C ASP A 56 -5.52 3.69 7.62
N VAL A 57 -4.30 4.18 7.88
CA VAL A 57 -3.35 3.51 8.78
C VAL A 57 -3.88 3.47 10.20
N ALA A 58 -4.47 4.58 10.69
CA ALA A 58 -5.09 4.64 12.01
C ALA A 58 -6.25 3.65 12.13
N GLU A 59 -7.15 3.60 11.14
CA GLU A 59 -8.25 2.64 11.08
C GLU A 59 -7.76 1.18 11.08
N ALA A 60 -6.75 0.86 10.26
CA ALA A 60 -6.17 -0.48 10.22
C ALA A 60 -5.54 -0.87 11.57
N THR A 61 -4.91 0.10 12.25
CA THR A 61 -4.30 -0.11 13.58
C THR A 61 -5.38 -0.39 14.63
N LEU A 62 -6.47 0.39 14.64
CA LEU A 62 -7.59 0.16 15.53
C LEU A 62 -8.17 -1.25 15.33
N ARG A 63 -8.46 -1.63 14.09
CA ARG A 63 -8.96 -2.96 13.75
C ARG A 63 -8.01 -4.08 14.17
N ALA A 64 -6.69 -3.88 14.03
CA ALA A 64 -5.70 -4.85 14.46
C ALA A 64 -5.71 -5.08 15.98
N VAL A 65 -5.99 -4.03 16.77
CA VAL A 65 -6.12 -4.14 18.23
C VAL A 65 -7.42 -4.84 18.63
N GLU A 66 -8.50 -4.62 17.90
CA GLU A 66 -9.82 -5.19 18.19
C GLU A 66 -9.99 -6.62 17.65
N THR A 67 -9.18 -7.02 16.68
CA THR A 67 -9.30 -8.34 16.03
C THR A 67 -8.81 -9.45 16.92
N THR A 68 -9.62 -10.47 17.11
CA THR A 68 -9.18 -11.73 17.70
C THR A 68 -8.40 -12.53 16.67
N PHE A 69 -7.10 -12.69 16.89
CA PHE A 69 -6.19 -13.37 15.99
C PHE A 69 -5.29 -14.32 16.79
N ARG A 70 -4.81 -15.39 16.16
CA ARG A 70 -3.85 -16.32 16.76
C ARG A 70 -2.60 -16.46 15.92
N GLY A 71 -1.45 -16.45 16.59
CA GLY A 71 -0.15 -16.63 15.96
C GLY A 71 0.45 -15.31 15.44
N HIS A 72 1.06 -15.36 14.24
CA HIS A 72 1.75 -14.22 13.64
C HIS A 72 1.27 -13.98 12.22
N VAL A 73 0.93 -12.73 11.90
CA VAL A 73 0.60 -12.31 10.53
C VAL A 73 1.27 -10.99 10.18
N ARG A 74 1.61 -10.84 8.89
CA ARG A 74 2.12 -9.59 8.30
C ARG A 74 1.11 -9.11 7.26
N LEU A 75 0.70 -7.85 7.37
CA LEU A 75 -0.33 -7.24 6.55
C LEU A 75 0.24 -6.02 5.85
N LEU A 76 0.23 -6.02 4.53
CA LEU A 76 0.51 -4.84 3.72
C LEU A 76 -0.69 -3.91 3.78
N LEU A 77 -0.43 -2.60 3.88
CA LEU A 77 -1.45 -1.56 3.85
C LEU A 77 -1.11 -0.56 2.74
N CYS A 78 -2.03 -0.39 1.79
CA CYS A 78 -1.87 0.49 0.65
C CYS A 78 -3.25 1.04 0.24
N ALA A 79 -3.31 2.24 -0.34
CA ALA A 79 -4.49 2.72 -1.03
C ALA A 79 -4.82 1.85 -2.26
N ASN A 80 -6.06 1.90 -2.73
CA ASN A 80 -6.46 1.13 -3.92
C ASN A 80 -5.82 1.68 -5.20
N ASP A 81 -5.39 2.93 -5.17
CA ASP A 81 -4.85 3.66 -6.31
C ASP A 81 -3.41 4.14 -6.09
N ILE A 82 -2.84 4.73 -7.11
CA ILE A 82 -1.48 5.29 -7.09
C ILE A 82 -1.49 6.81 -7.11
N ALA A 83 -0.49 7.42 -6.47
CA ALA A 83 -0.25 8.86 -6.44
C ALA A 83 0.55 9.32 -7.67
N ASP A 84 0.04 9.05 -8.87
CA ASP A 84 0.58 9.51 -10.15
C ASP A 84 -0.55 9.96 -11.09
N ARG A 85 -0.22 10.76 -12.08
CA ARG A 85 -1.16 11.19 -13.14
C ARG A 85 -1.19 10.23 -14.31
N ARG A 86 -0.19 9.37 -14.42
CA ARG A 86 -0.08 8.35 -15.46
C ARG A 86 -0.68 7.04 -15.00
N PRO A 87 -1.33 6.30 -15.89
CA PRO A 87 -1.82 4.97 -15.59
C PRO A 87 -0.72 4.02 -15.08
N THR A 88 -1.09 3.10 -14.21
CA THR A 88 -0.18 2.12 -13.64
C THR A 88 0.58 1.32 -14.69
N LEU A 89 -0.10 0.91 -15.77
CA LEU A 89 0.54 0.12 -16.84
C LEU A 89 1.60 0.91 -17.62
N GLU A 90 1.43 2.24 -17.76
CA GLU A 90 2.46 3.09 -18.37
C GLU A 90 3.72 3.14 -17.50
N LEU A 91 3.55 3.29 -16.18
CA LEU A 91 4.66 3.25 -15.24
C LEU A 91 5.37 1.89 -15.23
N VAL A 92 4.61 0.79 -15.28
CA VAL A 92 5.17 -0.55 -15.38
C VAL A 92 5.99 -0.72 -16.66
N ALA A 93 5.46 -0.30 -17.81
CA ALA A 93 6.17 -0.41 -19.09
C ALA A 93 7.48 0.40 -19.10
N GLU A 94 7.49 1.58 -18.47
CA GLU A 94 8.68 2.43 -18.41
C GLU A 94 9.74 1.91 -17.42
N HIS A 95 9.29 1.51 -16.22
CA HIS A 95 10.23 1.24 -15.12
C HIS A 95 10.55 -0.25 -14.93
N LEU A 96 9.70 -1.13 -15.43
CA LEU A 96 9.82 -2.57 -15.30
C LEU A 96 9.70 -3.31 -16.66
N PRO A 97 10.40 -2.86 -17.73
CA PRO A 97 10.19 -3.36 -19.09
C PRO A 97 10.52 -4.85 -19.27
N HIS A 98 11.27 -5.44 -18.34
CA HIS A 98 11.69 -6.84 -18.39
C HIS A 98 10.97 -7.74 -17.39
N THR A 99 9.92 -7.21 -16.73
CA THR A 99 9.15 -7.99 -15.75
C THR A 99 8.01 -8.72 -16.44
N ASP A 100 7.89 -10.02 -16.18
CA ASP A 100 6.72 -10.78 -16.60
C ASP A 100 5.47 -10.22 -15.94
N TRP A 101 4.65 -9.54 -16.74
CA TRP A 101 3.41 -8.98 -16.25
C TRP A 101 2.40 -10.07 -15.94
N ARG A 102 1.93 -10.11 -14.69
CA ARG A 102 0.96 -11.09 -14.21
C ARG A 102 -0.39 -10.47 -13.81
N GLY A 103 -0.54 -9.15 -13.94
CA GLY A 103 -1.81 -8.48 -13.70
C GLY A 103 -2.85 -8.79 -14.79
N GLY A 104 -4.11 -8.82 -14.42
CA GLY A 104 -5.24 -9.09 -15.29
C GLY A 104 -5.91 -7.81 -15.81
N ARG A 105 -7.20 -7.95 -16.19
CA ARG A 105 -8.03 -6.86 -16.74
C ARG A 105 -8.28 -5.73 -15.74
N GLU A 106 -8.15 -6.01 -14.44
CA GLU A 106 -8.36 -5.03 -13.37
C GLU A 106 -7.51 -3.77 -13.54
N PHE A 107 -6.33 -3.86 -14.16
CA PHE A 107 -5.48 -2.69 -14.46
C PHE A 107 -5.87 -1.93 -15.73
N THR A 108 -6.71 -2.53 -16.56
CA THR A 108 -7.34 -1.86 -17.71
C THR A 108 -8.63 -1.17 -17.29
N ASP A 109 -9.42 -1.85 -16.46
CA ASP A 109 -10.71 -1.37 -15.97
C ASP A 109 -10.52 -0.27 -14.91
N GLU A 110 -9.44 -0.36 -14.10
CA GLU A 110 -9.01 0.62 -13.10
C GLU A 110 -7.56 1.10 -13.41
N PRO A 111 -7.37 2.07 -14.34
CA PRO A 111 -6.03 2.39 -14.86
C PRO A 111 -5.01 2.86 -13.81
N PHE A 112 -5.49 3.35 -12.68
CA PHE A 112 -4.66 3.85 -11.57
C PHE A 112 -4.58 2.90 -10.38
N ARG A 113 -4.98 1.65 -10.56
CA ARG A 113 -4.94 0.63 -9.51
C ARG A 113 -3.52 0.43 -8.97
N SER A 114 -3.41 0.33 -7.66
CA SER A 114 -2.15 0.02 -6.98
C SER A 114 -1.64 -1.37 -7.34
N LEU A 115 -0.30 -1.52 -7.46
CA LEU A 115 0.36 -2.82 -7.65
C LEU A 115 0.46 -3.66 -6.37
N ILE A 116 0.13 -3.08 -5.21
CA ILE A 116 0.25 -3.76 -3.93
C ILE A 116 -1.06 -4.47 -3.61
N ASP A 117 -0.97 -5.77 -3.43
CA ASP A 117 -2.09 -6.58 -2.96
C ASP A 117 -2.24 -6.50 -1.44
N CYS A 118 -3.37 -5.92 -1.00
CA CYS A 118 -3.76 -5.80 0.41
C CYS A 118 -4.93 -6.73 0.80
N SER A 119 -5.27 -7.72 -0.03
CA SER A 119 -6.36 -8.66 0.22
C SER A 119 -6.26 -9.33 1.58
N ARG A 120 -5.03 -9.64 2.00
CA ARG A 120 -4.79 -10.25 3.32
C ARG A 120 -5.18 -9.34 4.49
N ALA A 121 -5.00 -8.02 4.37
CA ALA A 121 -5.45 -7.08 5.40
C ALA A 121 -7.00 -7.03 5.46
N GLN A 122 -7.66 -7.14 4.30
CA GLN A 122 -9.12 -7.23 4.25
C GLN A 122 -9.63 -8.54 4.90
N GLU A 123 -9.00 -9.66 4.59
CA GLU A 123 -9.41 -10.97 5.16
C GLU A 123 -9.26 -11.02 6.69
N VAL A 124 -8.13 -10.54 7.20
CA VAL A 124 -7.79 -10.66 8.64
C VAL A 124 -8.45 -9.57 9.48
N LEU A 125 -8.49 -8.33 8.98
CA LEU A 125 -8.96 -7.16 9.74
C LEU A 125 -10.32 -6.64 9.26
N GLY A 126 -10.84 -7.13 8.14
CA GLY A 126 -11.97 -6.46 7.47
C GLY A 126 -11.60 -5.05 6.96
N PHE A 127 -10.30 -4.73 6.89
CA PHE A 127 -9.82 -3.40 6.51
C PHE A 127 -9.92 -3.19 5.01
N ARG A 128 -10.45 -2.02 4.62
CA ARG A 128 -10.42 -1.51 3.24
C ARG A 128 -10.02 -0.04 3.26
N PRO A 129 -9.02 0.39 2.46
CA PRO A 129 -8.65 1.78 2.37
C PRO A 129 -9.81 2.60 1.79
N ARG A 130 -10.02 3.80 2.32
CA ARG A 130 -11.11 4.71 1.93
C ARG A 130 -10.61 5.95 1.21
N TYR A 131 -9.35 6.31 1.42
CA TYR A 131 -8.78 7.55 0.91
C TYR A 131 -7.83 7.26 -0.25
N GLY A 132 -8.19 7.77 -1.43
CA GLY A 132 -7.38 7.68 -2.64
C GLY A 132 -6.58 8.96 -2.89
N TRP A 133 -5.91 8.99 -4.04
CA TRP A 133 -5.11 10.12 -4.48
C TRP A 133 -5.98 11.36 -4.82
N PRO A 134 -5.80 12.51 -4.12
CA PRO A 134 -6.63 13.69 -4.33
C PRO A 134 -6.30 14.47 -5.62
N GLY A 135 -5.28 14.08 -6.35
CA GLY A 135 -4.81 14.77 -7.56
C GLY A 135 -5.51 14.36 -8.87
N ARG A 136 -6.62 13.63 -8.76
CA ARG A 136 -7.48 13.22 -9.88
C ARG A 136 -8.85 13.81 -9.77
#